data_11c2498c2a580d13af7a0c5436d2aae9
#
_entry.id   11c2498c2a580d13af7a0c5436d2aae9
#
_cell.length_a   1.000
_cell.length_b   1.000
_cell.length_c   1.000
_cell.angle_alpha   90.00
_cell.angle_beta   90.00
_cell.angle_gamma   90.00
#
_symmetry.space_group_name_H-M   'P 1'
#
loop_
_entity.id
_entity.type
_entity.pdbx_description
1 polymer ?
#
loop_
_entity_poly.entity_id
_entity_poly.type
_entity_poly.pdbx_seq_one_letter_code
_entity_poly.pdbx_strand_id
1 'polypeptide(L)'
;MRTIACVLKTGVWRNRHMRVEYGPDHVRWLRDQFPKFVGTAYRFVCLSDIPIAGVDVIPLRDDLPGWWSKLELFRELEDAFYVDLDTVIVGDITRMVKHKHRFTVLRNLSSKQEGRIGSGVMAWRGDYSHLYRTFMADPKRHMAECVTPDRWGDQGFIQHVQREHGGWEYFQDLWPGRIQSFKTDLRYGDPRKDCRIVCFHGEPRPWASGKSWVPELKHGH
;
A
#
# COMPACT_ATOMS: atom_id res chain seq x y z
N MET A 1 19.59 6.11 -2.39
CA MET A 1 19.03 5.11 -1.43
C MET A 1 17.53 5.10 -1.65
N ARG A 2 16.91 3.95 -1.81
CA ARG A 2 15.47 3.84 -2.07
C ARG A 2 14.66 4.09 -0.80
N THR A 3 13.53 4.78 -0.90
CA THR A 3 12.60 4.92 0.21
C THR A 3 11.54 3.82 0.15
N ILE A 4 11.36 3.07 1.24
CA ILE A 4 10.21 2.19 1.46
C ILE A 4 9.26 2.93 2.38
N ALA A 5 8.00 3.05 1.99
CA ALA A 5 7.03 3.88 2.67
C ALA A 5 5.75 3.11 3.05
N CYS A 6 5.16 3.48 4.16
CA CYS A 6 3.79 3.15 4.51
C CYS A 6 3.05 4.39 5.03
N VAL A 7 1.75 4.26 5.28
CA VAL A 7 0.93 5.35 5.86
C VAL A 7 0.15 4.82 7.03
N LEU A 8 0.20 5.54 8.15
CA LEU A 8 -0.66 5.33 9.30
C LEU A 8 -1.50 6.59 9.52
N LYS A 9 -2.80 6.48 9.32
CA LYS A 9 -3.79 7.44 9.81
C LYS A 9 -4.53 6.79 10.97
N THR A 10 -4.38 7.38 12.16
CA THR A 10 -5.02 6.84 13.37
C THR A 10 -6.52 7.10 13.39
N GLY A 11 -7.21 6.41 14.29
CA GLY A 11 -8.66 6.46 14.42
C GLY A 11 -9.37 5.31 13.73
N VAL A 12 -10.65 5.17 14.05
CA VAL A 12 -11.50 4.13 13.48
C VAL A 12 -12.08 4.62 12.17
N TRP A 13 -11.62 4.04 11.07
CA TRP A 13 -12.25 4.26 9.79
C TRP A 13 -13.29 3.19 9.52
N ARG A 14 -14.50 3.60 9.20
CA ARG A 14 -15.61 2.69 8.89
C ARG A 14 -16.21 3.01 7.53
N ASN A 15 -16.47 1.97 6.77
CA ASN A 15 -17.43 2.01 5.69
C ASN A 15 -18.46 0.89 5.88
N ARG A 16 -19.41 0.77 4.96
CA ARG A 16 -20.45 -0.28 5.03
C ARG A 16 -19.92 -1.72 4.97
N HIS A 17 -18.64 -1.92 4.65
CA HIS A 17 -18.06 -3.23 4.43
C HIS A 17 -16.99 -3.61 5.44
N MET A 18 -16.36 -2.63 6.11
CA MET A 18 -15.26 -2.90 7.03
C MET A 18 -15.10 -1.81 8.09
N ARG A 19 -14.57 -2.21 9.22
CA ARG A 19 -13.97 -1.35 10.24
C ARG A 19 -12.47 -1.55 10.20
N VAL A 20 -11.72 -0.48 10.05
CA VAL A 20 -10.25 -0.51 10.06
C VAL A 20 -9.75 0.38 11.18
N GLU A 21 -8.82 -0.16 11.95
CA GLU A 21 -8.13 0.56 13.00
C GLU A 21 -6.68 0.05 13.02
N TYR A 22 -5.76 0.92 12.64
CA TYR A 22 -4.33 0.63 12.71
C TYR A 22 -3.67 1.50 13.77
N GLY A 23 -2.56 1.03 14.31
CA GLY A 23 -1.74 1.76 15.26
C GLY A 23 -0.24 1.54 15.01
N PRO A 24 0.62 2.11 15.87
CA PRO A 24 2.08 2.03 15.75
C PRO A 24 2.63 0.60 15.62
N ASP A 25 2.00 -0.37 16.28
CA ASP A 25 2.44 -1.77 16.23
C ASP A 25 2.37 -2.36 14.83
N HIS A 26 1.36 -1.98 14.06
CA HIS A 26 1.21 -2.42 12.67
C HIS A 26 2.32 -1.84 11.77
N VAL A 27 2.75 -0.62 12.03
CA VAL A 27 3.88 0.01 11.31
C VAL A 27 5.19 -0.72 11.66
N ARG A 28 5.45 -0.98 12.95
CA ARG A 28 6.63 -1.73 13.40
C ARG A 28 6.61 -3.14 12.83
N TRP A 29 5.47 -3.80 12.87
CA TRP A 29 5.28 -5.15 12.31
C TRP A 29 5.60 -5.20 10.81
N LEU A 30 5.15 -4.22 10.04
CA LEU A 30 5.49 -4.13 8.61
C LEU A 30 6.98 -3.84 8.43
N ARG A 31 7.53 -2.84 9.12
CA ARG A 31 8.96 -2.46 9.06
C ARG A 31 9.88 -3.66 9.29
N ASP A 32 9.59 -4.47 10.29
CA ASP A 32 10.47 -5.56 10.75
C ASP A 32 10.51 -6.76 9.78
N GLN A 33 9.70 -6.74 8.73
CA GLN A 33 9.76 -7.72 7.66
C GLN A 33 10.86 -7.40 6.64
N PHE A 34 11.10 -6.11 6.36
CA PHE A 34 12.02 -5.69 5.29
C PHE A 34 13.47 -6.11 5.47
N PRO A 35 14.10 -6.08 6.67
CA PRO A 35 15.49 -6.52 6.84
C PRO A 35 15.75 -7.97 6.41
N LYS A 36 14.70 -8.81 6.44
CA LYS A 36 14.80 -10.23 6.05
C LYS A 36 14.76 -10.43 4.53
N PHE A 37 14.16 -9.49 3.80
CA PHE A 37 13.80 -9.69 2.40
C PHE A 37 14.25 -8.56 1.46
N VAL A 38 15.04 -7.61 1.95
CA VAL A 38 15.61 -6.51 1.14
C VAL A 38 17.12 -6.46 1.34
N GLY A 39 17.86 -7.06 0.41
CA GLY A 39 19.33 -7.12 0.42
C GLY A 39 20.00 -5.89 -0.19
N THR A 40 19.48 -4.69 0.06
CA THR A 40 20.07 -3.42 -0.41
C THR A 40 19.77 -2.31 0.62
N ALA A 41 20.58 -1.24 0.62
CA ALA A 41 20.31 -0.09 1.48
C ALA A 41 18.98 0.58 1.09
N TYR A 42 18.16 0.84 2.09
CA TYR A 42 16.89 1.58 1.98
C TYR A 42 16.66 2.44 3.23
N ARG A 43 15.79 3.42 3.10
CA ARG A 43 15.21 4.17 4.20
C ARG A 43 13.75 3.73 4.36
N PHE A 44 13.34 3.33 5.57
CA PHE A 44 11.94 3.06 5.86
C PHE A 44 11.32 4.31 6.50
N VAL A 45 10.20 4.78 5.95
CA VAL A 45 9.46 5.93 6.48
C VAL A 45 7.98 5.59 6.63
N CYS A 46 7.34 6.22 7.60
CA CYS A 46 5.89 6.18 7.75
C CYS A 46 5.33 7.61 7.68
N LEU A 47 4.40 7.88 6.77
CA LEU A 47 3.59 9.08 6.89
C LEU A 47 2.54 8.82 7.98
N SER A 48 2.52 9.65 9.03
CA SER A 48 1.64 9.41 10.18
C SER A 48 1.17 10.71 10.83
N ASP A 49 -0.04 10.68 11.40
CA ASP A 49 -0.60 11.76 12.23
C ASP A 49 -0.12 11.70 13.69
N ILE A 50 0.67 10.69 14.06
CA ILE A 50 1.29 10.56 15.38
C ILE A 50 2.77 10.15 15.25
N PRO A 51 3.63 10.48 16.23
CA PRO A 51 4.98 9.94 16.30
C PRO A 51 4.96 8.42 16.58
N ILE A 52 5.94 7.69 16.02
CA ILE A 52 6.08 6.25 16.21
C ILE A 52 7.51 5.93 16.64
N ALA A 53 7.66 5.42 17.86
CA ALA A 53 8.98 5.09 18.40
C ALA A 53 9.74 4.10 17.49
N GLY A 54 10.98 4.45 17.16
CA GLY A 54 11.87 3.63 16.32
C GLY A 54 11.53 3.64 14.81
N VAL A 55 10.65 4.55 14.37
CA VAL A 55 10.30 4.73 12.95
C VAL A 55 10.58 6.17 12.53
N ASP A 56 11.13 6.36 11.35
CA ASP A 56 11.27 7.67 10.74
C ASP A 56 9.88 8.13 10.24
N VAL A 57 9.31 9.13 10.92
CA VAL A 57 7.96 9.61 10.65
C VAL A 57 8.00 10.92 9.86
N ILE A 58 7.26 10.96 8.76
CA ILE A 58 6.90 12.19 8.06
C ILE A 58 5.49 12.55 8.52
N PRO A 59 5.27 13.72 9.13
CA PRO A 59 3.94 14.10 9.61
C PRO A 59 2.93 14.24 8.48
N LEU A 60 1.75 13.59 8.61
CA LEU A 60 0.58 13.93 7.80
C LEU A 60 0.17 15.36 8.12
N ARG A 61 -0.09 16.17 7.10
CA ARG A 61 -0.43 17.60 7.24
C ARG A 61 -1.90 17.87 7.02
N ASP A 62 -2.57 16.98 6.28
CA ASP A 62 -3.97 17.13 5.96
C ASP A 62 -4.79 16.13 6.79
N ASP A 63 -5.96 16.54 7.25
CA ASP A 63 -6.85 15.64 7.98
C ASP A 63 -7.71 14.81 7.02
N LEU A 64 -7.04 14.07 6.12
CA LEU A 64 -7.70 13.20 5.19
C LEU A 64 -8.08 11.88 5.86
N PRO A 65 -9.33 11.39 5.67
CA PRO A 65 -9.82 10.23 6.38
C PRO A 65 -9.30 8.91 5.78
N GLY A 66 -8.86 8.00 6.66
CA GLY A 66 -8.52 6.60 6.30
C GLY A 66 -7.50 6.51 5.16
N TRP A 67 -7.82 5.75 4.12
CA TRP A 67 -6.92 5.53 2.98
C TRP A 67 -6.64 6.78 2.12
N TRP A 68 -7.42 7.85 2.25
CA TRP A 68 -7.19 9.09 1.51
C TRP A 68 -5.92 9.81 1.95
N SER A 69 -5.47 9.61 3.20
CA SER A 69 -4.18 10.10 3.68
C SER A 69 -2.98 9.59 2.86
N LYS A 70 -3.15 8.50 2.13
CA LYS A 70 -2.16 7.95 1.20
C LYS A 70 -1.76 8.91 0.08
N LEU A 71 -2.64 9.84 -0.29
CA LEU A 71 -2.35 10.82 -1.34
C LEU A 71 -1.25 11.81 -0.94
N GLU A 72 -0.99 12.00 0.36
CA GLU A 72 0.13 12.82 0.82
C GLU A 72 1.50 12.22 0.48
N LEU A 73 1.60 10.92 0.21
CA LEU A 73 2.83 10.29 -0.28
C LEU A 73 3.37 10.99 -1.53
N PHE A 74 2.49 11.39 -2.43
CA PHE A 74 2.85 12.01 -3.71
C PHE A 74 3.30 13.47 -3.58
N ARG A 75 3.02 14.12 -2.45
CA ARG A 75 3.58 15.41 -2.08
C ARG A 75 4.97 15.25 -1.45
N GLU A 76 5.13 14.26 -0.58
CA GLU A 76 6.30 14.14 0.29
C GLU A 76 7.46 13.34 -0.33
N LEU A 77 7.17 12.48 -1.32
CA LEU A 77 8.15 11.52 -1.84
C LEU A 77 8.18 11.49 -3.37
N GLU A 78 9.35 11.79 -3.95
CA GLU A 78 9.59 11.68 -5.39
C GLU A 78 10.08 10.28 -5.81
N ASP A 79 10.54 9.45 -4.87
CA ASP A 79 11.03 8.09 -5.11
C ASP A 79 10.61 7.20 -3.95
N ALA A 80 9.64 6.31 -4.18
CA ALA A 80 9.18 5.42 -3.14
C ALA A 80 8.77 4.04 -3.66
N PHE A 81 8.86 3.07 -2.74
CA PHE A 81 8.23 1.77 -2.79
C PHE A 81 7.23 1.70 -1.63
N TYR A 82 5.98 1.94 -1.93
CA TYR A 82 4.90 2.00 -0.93
C TYR A 82 4.27 0.63 -0.71
N VAL A 83 3.93 0.35 0.54
CA VAL A 83 3.26 -0.90 0.95
C VAL A 83 2.20 -0.61 2.01
N ASP A 84 0.98 -1.14 1.82
CA ASP A 84 -0.09 -1.09 2.83
C ASP A 84 0.29 -1.87 4.11
N LEU A 85 -0.22 -1.42 5.26
CA LEU A 85 0.08 -1.98 6.57
C LEU A 85 -0.35 -3.45 6.76
N ASP A 86 -1.26 -3.94 5.93
CA ASP A 86 -1.76 -5.32 5.93
C ASP A 86 -1.13 -6.21 4.85
N THR A 87 0.10 -5.92 4.49
CA THR A 87 0.86 -6.68 3.49
C THR A 87 1.91 -7.55 4.17
N VAL A 88 2.08 -8.80 3.71
CA VAL A 88 3.11 -9.73 4.20
C VAL A 88 4.16 -9.95 3.13
N ILE A 89 5.44 -9.76 3.52
CA ILE A 89 6.59 -10.08 2.68
C ILE A 89 7.01 -11.52 3.00
N VAL A 90 7.02 -12.40 2.00
CA VAL A 90 7.29 -13.83 2.18
C VAL A 90 8.55 -14.30 1.44
N GLY A 91 9.25 -13.40 0.76
CA GLY A 91 10.50 -13.71 0.05
C GLY A 91 11.22 -12.47 -0.43
N ASP A 92 12.40 -12.67 -1.02
CA ASP A 92 13.27 -11.57 -1.46
C ASP A 92 12.60 -10.67 -2.51
N ILE A 93 12.47 -9.39 -2.16
CA ILE A 93 11.93 -8.32 -3.01
C ILE A 93 13.00 -7.30 -3.44
N THR A 94 14.27 -7.59 -3.23
CA THR A 94 15.39 -6.68 -3.53
C THR A 94 15.32 -6.15 -4.95
N ARG A 95 15.04 -7.01 -5.93
CA ARG A 95 14.92 -6.62 -7.34
C ARG A 95 13.74 -5.69 -7.59
N MET A 96 12.61 -5.91 -6.90
CA MET A 96 11.45 -5.02 -6.98
C MET A 96 11.78 -3.64 -6.42
N VAL A 97 12.37 -3.59 -5.23
CA VAL A 97 12.77 -2.32 -4.58
C VAL A 97 13.80 -1.56 -5.42
N LYS A 98 14.76 -2.22 -6.07
CA LYS A 98 15.82 -1.60 -6.88
C LYS A 98 15.36 -1.16 -8.28
N HIS A 99 14.26 -1.69 -8.77
CA HIS A 99 13.79 -1.39 -10.12
C HIS A 99 13.54 0.11 -10.32
N LYS A 100 13.84 0.59 -11.52
CA LYS A 100 13.59 1.99 -11.91
C LYS A 100 12.12 2.14 -12.34
N HIS A 101 11.24 2.12 -11.35
CA HIS A 101 9.82 2.30 -11.60
C HIS A 101 9.53 3.65 -12.28
N ARG A 102 8.64 3.64 -13.24
CA ARG A 102 7.88 4.83 -13.63
C ARG A 102 6.76 4.99 -12.59
N PHE A 103 5.52 4.69 -12.93
CA PHE A 103 4.45 4.54 -11.96
C PHE A 103 3.94 3.10 -12.00
N THR A 104 4.35 2.31 -11.02
CA THR A 104 4.03 0.87 -10.97
C THR A 104 3.05 0.60 -9.84
N VAL A 105 1.96 -0.08 -10.14
CA VAL A 105 0.86 -0.37 -9.20
C VAL A 105 0.47 -1.84 -9.29
N LEU A 106 -0.35 -2.31 -8.38
CA LEU A 106 -0.97 -3.62 -8.51
C LEU A 106 -2.05 -3.61 -9.60
N ARG A 107 -2.18 -4.70 -10.35
CA ARG A 107 -3.47 -5.06 -10.94
C ARG A 107 -4.44 -5.33 -9.80
N ASN A 108 -5.67 -4.84 -9.90
CA ASN A 108 -6.64 -5.04 -8.83
C ASN A 108 -6.75 -6.53 -8.48
N LEU A 109 -6.72 -6.82 -7.19
CA LEU A 109 -6.71 -8.19 -6.68
C LEU A 109 -8.10 -8.83 -6.60
N SER A 110 -9.16 -8.08 -6.92
CA SER A 110 -10.51 -8.64 -7.02
C SER A 110 -10.77 -9.15 -8.44
N SER A 111 -11.11 -10.42 -8.58
CA SER A 111 -11.44 -11.05 -9.88
C SER A 111 -12.58 -10.37 -10.64
N LYS A 112 -13.38 -9.56 -9.96
CA LYS A 112 -14.53 -8.84 -10.56
C LYS A 112 -14.17 -7.46 -11.14
N GLN A 113 -12.91 -7.05 -11.07
CA GLN A 113 -12.48 -5.70 -11.44
C GLN A 113 -11.27 -5.74 -12.37
N GLU A 114 -11.41 -6.49 -13.46
CA GLU A 114 -10.36 -6.59 -14.49
C GLU A 114 -10.06 -5.20 -15.09
N GLY A 115 -8.78 -4.94 -15.37
CA GLY A 115 -8.31 -3.65 -15.90
C GLY A 115 -8.22 -2.51 -14.86
N ARG A 116 -8.50 -2.78 -13.58
CA ARG A 116 -8.38 -1.82 -12.49
C ARG A 116 -7.02 -1.91 -11.80
N ILE A 117 -6.60 -0.79 -11.21
CA ILE A 117 -5.43 -0.80 -10.35
C ILE A 117 -5.79 -1.15 -8.91
N GLY A 118 -4.78 -1.61 -8.15
CA GLY A 118 -4.79 -1.69 -6.70
C GLY A 118 -3.67 -0.83 -6.14
N SER A 119 -3.95 -0.08 -5.08
CA SER A 119 -3.01 0.85 -4.43
C SER A 119 -2.30 0.27 -3.21
N GLY A 120 -2.47 -1.03 -2.92
CA GLY A 120 -1.88 -1.67 -1.75
C GLY A 120 -0.35 -1.86 -1.83
N VAL A 121 0.20 -1.93 -3.04
CA VAL A 121 1.64 -1.79 -3.31
C VAL A 121 1.79 -0.87 -4.52
N MET A 122 2.59 0.17 -4.38
CA MET A 122 2.89 1.13 -5.43
C MET A 122 4.37 1.46 -5.43
N ALA A 123 4.92 1.79 -6.59
CA ALA A 123 6.28 2.31 -6.67
C ALA A 123 6.41 3.31 -7.81
N TRP A 124 7.14 4.39 -7.55
CA TRP A 124 7.38 5.43 -8.54
C TRP A 124 8.76 6.05 -8.37
N ARG A 125 9.19 6.77 -9.40
CA ARG A 125 10.36 7.63 -9.39
C ARG A 125 10.07 8.87 -10.25
N GLY A 126 10.30 10.04 -9.66
CA GLY A 126 9.99 11.34 -10.24
C GLY A 126 8.79 12.01 -9.59
N ASP A 127 8.43 13.17 -10.07
CA ASP A 127 7.36 14.00 -9.53
C ASP A 127 5.98 13.46 -9.93
N TYR A 128 5.25 12.98 -8.95
CA TYR A 128 3.83 12.57 -9.03
C TYR A 128 2.92 13.45 -8.17
N SER A 129 3.41 14.62 -7.75
CA SER A 129 2.64 15.56 -6.91
C SER A 129 1.35 16.08 -7.56
N HIS A 130 1.20 15.90 -8.88
CA HIS A 130 -0.06 16.18 -9.56
C HIS A 130 -1.23 15.35 -8.98
N LEU A 131 -0.99 14.11 -8.52
CA LEU A 131 -2.01 13.28 -7.87
C LEU A 131 -2.54 13.95 -6.60
N TYR A 132 -1.62 14.42 -5.74
CA TYR A 132 -1.98 15.15 -4.53
C TYR A 132 -2.66 16.48 -4.86
N ARG A 133 -2.08 17.30 -5.74
CA ARG A 133 -2.63 18.62 -6.10
C ARG A 133 -4.03 18.52 -6.69
N THR A 134 -4.26 17.57 -7.60
CA THR A 134 -5.60 17.33 -8.19
C THR A 134 -6.60 16.95 -7.12
N PHE A 135 -6.21 16.07 -6.18
CA PHE A 135 -7.11 15.68 -5.09
C PHE A 135 -7.45 16.87 -4.18
N MET A 136 -6.44 17.65 -3.81
CA MET A 136 -6.61 18.78 -2.88
C MET A 136 -7.36 19.97 -3.50
N ALA A 137 -7.55 20.02 -4.80
CA ALA A 137 -8.40 21.02 -5.44
C ALA A 137 -9.88 20.89 -5.02
N ASP A 138 -10.37 19.66 -4.78
CA ASP A 138 -11.72 19.41 -4.24
C ASP A 138 -11.82 18.01 -3.61
N PRO A 139 -11.27 17.80 -2.40
CA PRO A 139 -11.24 16.48 -1.76
C PRO A 139 -12.63 15.89 -1.55
N LYS A 140 -13.62 16.73 -1.16
CA LYS A 140 -14.99 16.26 -0.89
C LYS A 140 -15.64 15.67 -2.14
N ARG A 141 -15.52 16.37 -3.26
CA ARG A 141 -16.02 15.89 -4.55
C ARG A 141 -15.36 14.59 -4.96
N HIS A 142 -14.01 14.54 -4.92
CA HIS A 142 -13.28 13.34 -5.32
C HIS A 142 -13.60 12.12 -4.45
N MET A 143 -13.77 12.32 -3.15
CA MET A 143 -14.22 11.25 -2.25
C MET A 143 -15.64 10.78 -2.58
N ALA A 144 -16.56 11.70 -2.87
CA ALA A 144 -17.93 11.36 -3.23
C ALA A 144 -18.07 10.63 -4.59
N GLU A 145 -17.21 10.96 -5.55
CA GLU A 145 -17.17 10.31 -6.87
C GLU A 145 -16.53 8.91 -6.80
N CYS A 146 -15.72 8.60 -5.79
CA CYS A 146 -14.97 7.35 -5.68
C CYS A 146 -15.65 6.31 -4.78
N VAL A 147 -16.94 6.07 -5.00
CA VAL A 147 -17.77 5.13 -4.23
C VAL A 147 -18.40 4.04 -5.08
N THR A 148 -18.15 4.04 -6.38
CA THR A 148 -18.70 3.04 -7.32
C THR A 148 -17.70 1.89 -7.52
N PRO A 149 -18.15 0.70 -7.96
CA PRO A 149 -17.23 -0.39 -8.31
C PRO A 149 -16.20 0.01 -9.37
N ASP A 150 -16.58 0.92 -10.26
CA ASP A 150 -15.73 1.41 -11.35
C ASP A 150 -14.70 2.45 -10.90
N ARG A 151 -14.97 3.15 -9.83
CA ARG A 151 -14.10 4.18 -9.27
C ARG A 151 -14.16 4.09 -7.75
N TRP A 152 -13.37 3.17 -7.17
CA TRP A 152 -13.45 2.85 -5.75
C TRP A 152 -12.25 3.39 -4.99
N GLY A 153 -12.51 4.24 -3.99
CA GLY A 153 -11.51 4.73 -3.03
C GLY A 153 -10.35 5.48 -3.68
N ASP A 154 -9.23 5.52 -2.97
CA ASP A 154 -7.99 6.14 -3.42
C ASP A 154 -7.46 5.53 -4.73
N GLN A 155 -7.54 4.20 -4.89
CA GLN A 155 -7.11 3.53 -6.11
C GLN A 155 -7.93 3.96 -7.33
N GLY A 156 -9.23 4.16 -7.18
CA GLY A 156 -10.09 4.64 -8.27
C GLY A 156 -9.77 6.09 -8.66
N PHE A 157 -9.46 6.94 -7.68
CA PHE A 157 -9.00 8.30 -7.92
C PHE A 157 -7.64 8.32 -8.62
N ILE A 158 -6.64 7.60 -8.08
CA ILE A 158 -5.29 7.49 -8.64
C ILE A 158 -5.35 6.99 -10.09
N GLN A 159 -6.13 5.94 -10.36
CA GLN A 159 -6.30 5.42 -11.72
C GLN A 159 -6.88 6.47 -12.68
N HIS A 160 -7.89 7.20 -12.24
CA HIS A 160 -8.55 8.20 -13.06
C HIS A 160 -7.59 9.32 -13.46
N VAL A 161 -6.87 9.89 -12.50
CA VAL A 161 -5.94 10.99 -12.74
C VAL A 161 -4.72 10.51 -13.54
N GLN A 162 -4.11 9.38 -13.14
CA GLN A 162 -2.87 8.91 -13.75
C GLN A 162 -3.06 8.43 -15.19
N ARG A 163 -4.27 8.07 -15.61
CA ARG A 163 -4.56 7.73 -17.01
C ARG A 163 -4.20 8.86 -17.97
N GLU A 164 -4.42 10.11 -17.57
CA GLU A 164 -4.12 11.30 -18.37
C GLU A 164 -2.68 11.77 -18.24
N HIS A 165 -1.91 11.21 -17.27
CA HIS A 165 -0.54 11.58 -16.95
C HIS A 165 0.48 10.49 -17.26
N GLY A 166 0.30 9.75 -18.34
CA GLY A 166 1.25 8.74 -18.81
C GLY A 166 1.00 7.32 -18.35
N GLY A 167 -0.12 7.06 -17.67
CA GLY A 167 -0.55 5.72 -17.28
C GLY A 167 0.33 5.08 -16.21
N TRP A 168 0.39 3.76 -16.22
CA TRP A 168 1.09 2.97 -15.21
C TRP A 168 1.58 1.64 -15.77
N GLU A 169 2.46 0.99 -15.00
CA GLU A 169 2.88 -0.39 -15.19
C GLU A 169 2.27 -1.26 -14.08
N TYR A 170 2.06 -2.54 -14.36
CA TYR A 170 1.61 -3.45 -13.32
C TYR A 170 2.76 -4.29 -12.76
N PHE A 171 2.83 -4.41 -11.44
CA PHE A 171 3.75 -5.33 -10.79
C PHE A 171 3.63 -6.76 -11.30
N GLN A 172 2.40 -7.21 -11.57
CA GLN A 172 2.16 -8.58 -12.03
C GLN A 172 2.66 -8.84 -13.45
N ASP A 173 2.84 -7.80 -14.27
CA ASP A 173 3.43 -7.91 -15.60
C ASP A 173 4.98 -7.95 -15.52
N LEU A 174 5.55 -7.11 -14.64
CA LEU A 174 7.00 -7.08 -14.40
C LEU A 174 7.50 -8.31 -13.63
N TRP A 175 6.69 -8.83 -12.72
CA TRP A 175 7.01 -9.99 -11.87
C TRP A 175 5.83 -10.96 -11.77
N PRO A 176 5.56 -11.74 -12.83
CA PRO A 176 4.46 -12.69 -12.85
C PRO A 176 4.51 -13.66 -11.66
N GLY A 177 3.38 -13.84 -10.96
CA GLY A 177 3.23 -14.75 -9.85
C GLY A 177 3.89 -14.33 -8.53
N ARG A 178 4.68 -13.26 -8.51
CA ARG A 178 5.44 -12.84 -7.31
C ARG A 178 4.60 -12.09 -6.28
N ILE A 179 3.50 -11.49 -6.68
CA ILE A 179 2.57 -10.81 -5.78
C ILE A 179 1.22 -11.49 -5.89
N GLN A 180 0.68 -11.91 -4.76
CA GLN A 180 -0.53 -12.71 -4.69
C GLN A 180 -1.52 -12.12 -3.69
N SER A 181 -2.80 -12.26 -3.97
CA SER A 181 -3.87 -11.96 -3.03
C SER A 181 -4.12 -13.14 -2.11
N PHE A 182 -4.24 -12.91 -0.81
CA PHE A 182 -4.61 -13.93 0.14
C PHE A 182 -5.98 -14.56 -0.18
N LYS A 183 -6.94 -13.76 -0.63
CA LYS A 183 -8.30 -14.21 -0.92
C LYS A 183 -8.45 -14.84 -2.30
N THR A 184 -8.02 -14.13 -3.34
CA THR A 184 -8.33 -14.52 -4.72
C THR A 184 -7.33 -15.52 -5.29
N ASP A 185 -6.03 -15.32 -5.04
CA ASP A 185 -5.00 -16.21 -5.60
C ASP A 185 -4.72 -17.40 -4.70
N LEU A 186 -4.61 -17.17 -3.39
CA LEU A 186 -4.32 -18.24 -2.42
C LEU A 186 -5.57 -18.93 -1.91
N ARG A 187 -6.75 -18.34 -2.09
CA ARG A 187 -8.01 -18.87 -1.57
C ARG A 187 -7.92 -19.25 -0.09
N TYR A 188 -7.30 -18.35 0.69
CA TYR A 188 -6.97 -18.53 2.12
C TYR A 188 -5.94 -19.63 2.40
N GLY A 189 -5.24 -20.12 1.38
CA GLY A 189 -4.16 -21.11 1.48
C GLY A 189 -2.80 -20.48 1.73
N ASP A 190 -1.74 -21.24 1.43
CA ASP A 190 -0.36 -20.82 1.60
C ASP A 190 0.21 -20.20 0.31
N PRO A 191 1.20 -19.28 0.43
CA PRO A 191 1.80 -18.67 -0.73
C PRO A 191 2.55 -19.69 -1.59
N ARG A 192 2.47 -19.51 -2.92
CA ARG A 192 3.25 -20.34 -3.85
C ARG A 192 4.75 -20.11 -3.62
N LYS A 193 5.56 -21.10 -3.94
CA LYS A 193 7.03 -21.09 -3.72
C LYS A 193 7.73 -19.84 -4.28
N ASP A 194 7.23 -19.31 -5.38
CA ASP A 194 7.78 -18.14 -6.04
C ASP A 194 7.15 -16.82 -5.61
N CYS A 195 6.11 -16.84 -4.77
CA CYS A 195 5.52 -15.65 -4.19
C CYS A 195 6.54 -14.86 -3.35
N ARG A 196 6.43 -13.55 -3.36
CA ARG A 196 7.28 -12.63 -2.59
C ARG A 196 6.49 -11.69 -1.70
N ILE A 197 5.29 -11.33 -2.13
CA ILE A 197 4.39 -10.43 -1.42
C ILE A 197 3.00 -11.04 -1.41
N VAL A 198 2.38 -11.12 -0.25
CA VAL A 198 0.96 -11.48 -0.11
C VAL A 198 0.19 -10.26 0.37
N CYS A 199 -0.74 -9.80 -0.44
CA CYS A 199 -1.63 -8.68 -0.11
C CYS A 199 -2.91 -9.20 0.54
N PHE A 200 -3.19 -8.66 1.71
CA PHE A 200 -4.47 -8.84 2.37
C PHE A 200 -5.37 -7.64 2.06
N HIS A 201 -6.60 -7.88 1.71
CA HIS A 201 -7.57 -6.83 1.45
C HIS A 201 -8.91 -7.17 2.11
N GLY A 202 -9.29 -6.38 3.10
CA GLY A 202 -10.44 -6.66 3.96
C GLY A 202 -10.13 -7.74 5.01
N GLU A 203 -11.13 -8.50 5.43
CA GLU A 203 -10.98 -9.56 6.42
C GLU A 203 -10.73 -10.94 5.78
N PRO A 204 -9.95 -11.84 6.44
CA PRO A 204 -9.22 -11.57 7.68
C PRO A 204 -7.99 -10.69 7.43
N ARG A 205 -7.53 -9.99 8.46
CA ARG A 205 -6.23 -9.31 8.46
C ARG A 205 -5.10 -10.32 8.60
N PRO A 206 -3.83 -9.98 8.23
CA PRO A 206 -2.71 -10.91 8.34
C PRO A 206 -2.60 -11.55 9.70
N TRP A 207 -2.59 -10.76 10.77
CA TRP A 207 -2.46 -11.19 12.16
C TRP A 207 -3.66 -11.99 12.70
N ALA A 208 -4.81 -11.94 12.02
CA ALA A 208 -6.00 -12.71 12.33
C ALA A 208 -6.18 -13.93 11.40
N SER A 209 -5.24 -14.18 10.50
CA SER A 209 -5.35 -15.23 9.48
C SER A 209 -5.07 -16.64 10.00
N GLY A 210 -4.38 -16.75 11.15
CA GLY A 210 -3.94 -18.02 11.72
C GLY A 210 -2.85 -18.74 10.90
N LYS A 211 -2.19 -18.04 9.97
CA LYS A 211 -1.18 -18.63 9.10
C LYS A 211 0.21 -18.57 9.72
N SER A 212 0.93 -19.69 9.75
CA SER A 212 2.27 -19.80 10.34
C SER A 212 3.35 -19.00 9.59
N TRP A 213 3.14 -18.69 8.32
CA TRP A 213 4.05 -17.86 7.53
C TRP A 213 3.82 -16.34 7.70
N VAL A 214 2.76 -15.95 8.38
CA VAL A 214 2.52 -14.54 8.75
C VAL A 214 3.27 -14.23 10.05
N PRO A 215 4.12 -13.19 10.09
CA PRO A 215 4.75 -12.78 11.32
C PRO A 215 3.75 -12.44 12.42
N GLU A 216 4.05 -12.80 13.65
CA GLU A 216 3.24 -12.43 14.80
C GLU A 216 3.21 -10.91 14.99
N LEU A 217 2.02 -10.33 15.18
CA LEU A 217 1.88 -8.93 15.57
C LEU A 217 2.12 -8.82 17.08
N LYS A 218 3.25 -8.21 17.44
CA LYS A 218 3.60 -7.94 18.84
C LYS A 218 3.02 -6.59 19.24
N HIS A 219 2.21 -6.58 20.28
CA HIS A 219 1.77 -5.33 20.91
C HIS A 219 2.89 -4.83 21.82
N GLY A 220 3.39 -3.61 21.54
CA GLY A 220 4.35 -2.95 22.41
C GLY A 220 3.67 -2.55 23.73
N HIS A 221 4.37 -2.81 24.84
CA HIS A 221 4.03 -2.27 26.15
C HIS A 221 4.42 -0.80 26.25
#